data_294d55470b64e21e045000bba0ea6e20
#
_entry.id   294d55470b64e21e045000bba0ea6e20
#
_cell.length_a   1.000
_cell.length_b   1.000
_cell.length_c   1.000
_cell.angle_alpha   90.00
_cell.angle_beta   90.00
_cell.angle_gamma   90.00
#
_symmetry.space_group_name_H-M   'P 1'
#
loop_
_entity.id
_entity.type
_entity.pdbx_description
1 polymer ?
#
loop_
_entity_poly.entity_id
_entity_poly.type
_entity_poly.pdbx_seq_one_letter_code
_entity_poly.pdbx_strand_id
1 'polypeptide(L)'
;SLMGVIKNDLTALNEYTRMAHQYVEVALPHNYPVFGEDAFETGTGVHASAVIKAMDKGDDWLADRVYSGVPAGDFGLQQVIRIGHMSGRSNVIHWLKRNGYEAVDDLVAHMFDVAKSQRRMMTEEEVHDAISEFRAAK
;
A
#
# COMPACT_ATOMS: atom_id res chain seq x y z
N SER A 1 -21.44 -10.40 5.58
CA SER A 1 -21.33 -9.38 4.54
C SER A 1 -20.53 -9.89 3.36
N LEU A 2 -19.23 -10.24 3.49
CA LEU A 2 -18.37 -10.65 2.38
C LEU A 2 -18.93 -11.83 1.54
N MET A 3 -19.65 -12.74 2.16
CA MET A 3 -20.34 -13.85 1.49
C MET A 3 -21.76 -13.50 1.01
N GLY A 4 -22.20 -12.27 1.15
CA GLY A 4 -23.55 -11.82 0.74
C GLY A 4 -24.70 -12.30 1.63
N VAL A 5 -24.44 -12.99 2.74
CA VAL A 5 -25.47 -13.53 3.64
C VAL A 5 -26.17 -12.40 4.41
N ILE A 6 -25.44 -11.41 4.83
CA ILE A 6 -25.94 -10.19 5.47
C ILE A 6 -25.50 -8.96 4.68
N LYS A 7 -26.25 -7.87 4.76
CA LYS A 7 -25.99 -6.63 4.02
C LYS A 7 -25.58 -5.49 4.96
N ASN A 8 -24.75 -5.78 5.95
CA ASN A 8 -24.27 -4.76 6.86
C ASN A 8 -23.19 -3.92 6.20
N ASP A 9 -23.20 -2.63 6.44
CA ASP A 9 -22.10 -1.73 6.14
C ASP A 9 -20.93 -2.02 7.09
N LEU A 10 -19.76 -2.35 6.53
CA LEU A 10 -18.57 -2.69 7.30
C LEU A 10 -17.63 -1.49 7.48
N THR A 11 -17.89 -0.35 6.83
CA THR A 11 -17.00 0.82 6.89
C THR A 11 -16.88 1.39 8.30
N ALA A 12 -17.96 1.35 9.08
CA ALA A 12 -17.96 1.79 10.47
C ALA A 12 -17.05 0.96 11.39
N LEU A 13 -16.66 -0.26 11.00
CA LEU A 13 -15.81 -1.11 11.82
C LEU A 13 -14.40 -0.55 12.00
N ASN A 14 -13.90 0.23 11.05
CA ASN A 14 -12.60 0.89 11.15
C ASN A 14 -12.59 1.89 12.32
N GLU A 15 -13.57 2.79 12.36
CA GLU A 15 -13.71 3.75 13.44
C GLU A 15 -13.97 3.05 14.78
N TYR A 16 -14.87 2.08 14.80
CA TYR A 16 -15.16 1.29 15.99
C TYR A 16 -13.92 0.63 16.58
N THR A 17 -13.09 0.00 15.74
CA THR A 17 -11.86 -0.67 16.18
C THR A 17 -10.87 0.33 16.78
N ARG A 18 -10.67 1.47 16.14
CA ARG A 18 -9.79 2.55 16.67
C ARG A 18 -10.28 3.08 18.01
N MET A 19 -11.57 3.37 18.11
CA MET A 19 -12.17 3.83 19.36
C MET A 19 -12.05 2.79 20.47
N ALA A 20 -12.34 1.51 20.19
CA ALA A 20 -12.22 0.43 21.16
C ALA A 20 -10.80 0.34 21.74
N HIS A 21 -9.78 0.35 20.88
CA HIS A 21 -8.35 0.34 21.30
C HIS A 21 -7.98 1.57 22.12
N GLN A 22 -8.50 2.74 21.73
CA GLN A 22 -8.27 3.98 22.49
C GLN A 22 -8.88 3.92 23.90
N TYR A 23 -10.12 3.41 24.03
CA TYR A 23 -10.79 3.34 25.32
C TYR A 23 -10.22 2.30 26.26
N VAL A 24 -9.66 1.21 25.74
CA VAL A 24 -8.99 0.19 26.56
C VAL A 24 -7.49 0.49 26.78
N GLU A 25 -7.00 1.60 26.23
CA GLU A 25 -5.58 2.03 26.31
C GLU A 25 -4.58 0.94 25.82
N VAL A 26 -5.01 0.13 24.84
CA VAL A 26 -4.16 -0.89 24.20
C VAL A 26 -3.88 -0.45 22.76
N ALA A 27 -2.60 -0.36 22.40
CA ALA A 27 -2.23 -0.02 21.02
C ALA A 27 -2.75 -1.05 20.03
N LEU A 28 -3.28 -0.59 18.90
CA LEU A 28 -3.64 -1.45 17.79
C LEU A 28 -2.36 -2.08 17.23
N PRO A 29 -2.23 -3.43 17.22
CA PRO A 29 -1.05 -4.06 16.64
C PRO A 29 -0.89 -3.72 15.16
N HIS A 30 0.36 -3.50 14.71
CA HIS A 30 0.66 -3.17 13.32
C HIS A 30 0.05 -4.18 12.33
N ASN A 31 0.09 -5.46 12.66
CA ASN A 31 -0.45 -6.57 11.87
C ASN A 31 -1.84 -7.02 12.30
N TYR A 32 -2.64 -6.14 12.89
CA TYR A 32 -4.01 -6.50 13.28
C TYR A 32 -4.86 -6.81 12.05
N PRO A 33 -5.63 -7.93 12.03
CA PRO A 33 -6.42 -8.29 10.87
C PRO A 33 -7.33 -7.15 10.41
N VAL A 34 -7.28 -6.82 9.13
CA VAL A 34 -8.09 -5.79 8.45
C VAL A 34 -7.72 -4.35 8.84
N PHE A 35 -7.47 -4.05 10.12
CA PHE A 35 -7.33 -2.67 10.62
C PHE A 35 -5.91 -2.31 11.06
N GLY A 36 -4.97 -3.24 11.01
CA GLY A 36 -3.55 -2.97 11.19
C GLY A 36 -2.98 -2.14 10.04
N GLU A 37 -1.88 -1.46 10.28
CA GLU A 37 -1.26 -0.58 9.29
C GLU A 37 -0.82 -1.31 8.02
N ASP A 38 -0.41 -2.59 8.14
CA ASP A 38 0.07 -3.41 7.03
C ASP A 38 -1.01 -4.27 6.33
N ALA A 39 -2.26 -4.22 6.82
CA ALA A 39 -3.33 -5.16 6.42
C ALA A 39 -3.58 -5.21 4.89
N PHE A 40 -3.41 -4.09 4.19
CA PHE A 40 -3.63 -3.98 2.75
C PHE A 40 -2.40 -3.49 1.99
N GLU A 41 -1.21 -3.70 2.57
CA GLU A 41 0.05 -3.34 1.93
C GLU A 41 0.54 -4.44 0.97
N THR A 42 0.93 -4.03 -0.22
CA THR A 42 1.51 -4.92 -1.23
C THR A 42 2.88 -4.40 -1.65
N GLY A 43 3.95 -5.11 -1.24
CA GLY A 43 5.33 -4.77 -1.57
C GLY A 43 5.95 -5.64 -2.66
N THR A 44 5.43 -6.86 -2.90
CA THR A 44 5.97 -7.81 -3.89
C THR A 44 5.62 -7.37 -5.32
N GLY A 45 6.62 -7.28 -6.19
CA GLY A 45 6.48 -6.69 -7.53
C GLY A 45 5.41 -7.33 -8.41
N VAL A 46 5.29 -8.66 -8.42
CA VAL A 46 4.29 -9.37 -9.24
C VAL A 46 2.88 -9.06 -8.75
N HIS A 47 2.65 -9.13 -7.44
CA HIS A 47 1.35 -8.84 -6.84
C HIS A 47 0.96 -7.37 -7.04
N ALA A 48 1.88 -6.45 -6.73
CA ALA A 48 1.67 -5.02 -6.94
C ALA A 48 1.34 -4.71 -8.41
N SER A 49 2.04 -5.32 -9.36
CA SER A 49 1.78 -5.11 -10.80
C SER A 49 0.36 -5.48 -11.19
N ALA A 50 -0.23 -6.53 -10.62
CA ALA A 50 -1.60 -6.91 -10.91
C ALA A 50 -2.61 -5.94 -10.29
N VAL A 51 -2.40 -5.54 -9.03
CA VAL A 51 -3.24 -4.53 -8.35
C VAL A 51 -3.17 -3.19 -9.10
N ILE A 52 -1.98 -2.71 -9.45
CA ILE A 52 -1.77 -1.47 -10.21
C ILE A 52 -2.51 -1.50 -11.55
N LYS A 53 -2.40 -2.61 -12.29
CA LYS A 53 -3.10 -2.77 -13.58
C LYS A 53 -4.62 -2.71 -13.46
N ALA A 54 -5.18 -3.21 -12.37
CA ALA A 54 -6.60 -3.10 -12.09
C ALA A 54 -6.98 -1.65 -11.76
N MET A 55 -6.21 -0.98 -10.89
CA MET A 55 -6.38 0.43 -10.58
C MET A 55 -6.31 1.33 -11.82
N ASP A 56 -5.32 1.11 -12.69
CA ASP A 56 -5.13 1.89 -13.93
C ASP A 56 -6.29 1.72 -14.94
N LYS A 57 -7.03 0.62 -14.82
CA LYS A 57 -8.25 0.38 -15.61
C LYS A 57 -9.51 0.95 -14.97
N GLY A 58 -9.42 1.48 -13.76
CA GLY A 58 -10.57 1.92 -12.97
C GLY A 58 -11.41 0.75 -12.44
N ASP A 59 -10.84 -0.45 -12.35
CA ASP A 59 -11.51 -1.64 -11.82
C ASP A 59 -11.15 -1.84 -10.34
N ASP A 60 -11.74 -1.02 -9.48
CA ASP A 60 -11.51 -1.03 -8.04
C ASP A 60 -11.94 -2.36 -7.42
N TRP A 61 -13.00 -2.97 -7.98
CA TRP A 61 -13.45 -4.28 -7.51
C TRP A 61 -12.37 -5.36 -7.69
N LEU A 62 -11.72 -5.38 -8.86
CA LEU A 62 -10.63 -6.31 -9.13
C LEU A 62 -9.37 -5.96 -8.34
N ALA A 63 -9.02 -4.67 -8.24
CA ALA A 63 -7.87 -4.21 -7.47
C ALA A 63 -7.93 -4.69 -6.03
N ASP A 64 -9.12 -4.64 -5.42
CA ASP A 64 -9.35 -5.08 -4.04
C ASP A 64 -9.30 -6.60 -3.84
N ARG A 65 -9.42 -7.40 -4.91
CA ARG A 65 -9.61 -8.85 -4.78
C ARG A 65 -8.52 -9.69 -5.44
N VAL A 66 -7.74 -9.12 -6.33
CA VAL A 66 -6.80 -9.90 -7.14
C VAL A 66 -5.74 -10.61 -6.32
N TYR A 67 -5.33 -10.05 -5.19
CA TYR A 67 -4.38 -10.63 -4.23
C TYR A 67 -4.81 -10.48 -2.76
N SER A 68 -6.04 -10.07 -2.50
CA SER A 68 -6.56 -9.89 -1.16
C SER A 68 -7.75 -10.81 -0.92
N GLY A 69 -7.70 -11.61 0.12
CA GLY A 69 -8.84 -12.45 0.54
C GLY A 69 -9.98 -11.62 1.16
N VAL A 70 -9.66 -10.40 1.60
CA VAL A 70 -10.61 -9.44 2.18
C VAL A 70 -10.50 -8.14 1.37
N PRO A 71 -11.59 -7.65 0.77
CA PRO A 71 -11.57 -6.40 0.01
C PRO A 71 -11.43 -5.19 0.92
N ALA A 72 -10.43 -4.34 0.68
CA ALA A 72 -10.18 -3.15 1.47
C ALA A 72 -11.36 -2.15 1.41
N GLY A 73 -11.93 -1.95 0.21
CA GLY A 73 -13.02 -1.03 -0.03
C GLY A 73 -14.31 -1.36 0.73
N ASP A 74 -14.57 -2.65 1.00
CA ASP A 74 -15.73 -3.06 1.81
C ASP A 74 -15.64 -2.53 3.26
N PHE A 75 -14.44 -2.18 3.73
CA PHE A 75 -14.16 -1.61 5.05
C PHE A 75 -13.83 -0.11 5.00
N GLY A 76 -14.02 0.56 3.85
CA GLY A 76 -13.64 1.96 3.68
C GLY A 76 -12.14 2.21 3.68
N LEU A 77 -11.35 1.16 3.39
CA LEU A 77 -9.89 1.18 3.29
C LEU A 77 -9.45 1.05 1.84
N GLN A 78 -8.14 1.09 1.58
CA GLN A 78 -7.59 1.03 0.23
C GLN A 78 -6.37 0.09 0.19
N GLN A 79 -6.12 -0.48 -0.99
CA GLN A 79 -4.86 -1.17 -1.28
C GLN A 79 -3.71 -0.16 -1.29
N VAL A 80 -2.61 -0.50 -0.63
CA VAL A 80 -1.41 0.34 -0.52
C VAL A 80 -0.24 -0.36 -1.21
N ILE A 81 0.36 0.30 -2.18
CA ILE A 81 1.56 -0.22 -2.86
C ILE A 81 2.79 0.35 -2.17
N ARG A 82 3.62 -0.55 -1.63
CA ARG A 82 4.86 -0.21 -0.92
C ARG A 82 6.09 -0.47 -1.79
N ILE A 83 7.19 0.19 -1.42
CA ILE A 83 8.51 0.02 -2.04
C ILE A 83 9.46 -0.69 -1.06
N GLY A 84 10.21 -1.68 -1.55
CA GLY A 84 11.20 -2.41 -0.76
C GLY A 84 11.94 -3.46 -1.58
N HIS A 85 12.70 -4.32 -0.91
CA HIS A 85 13.59 -5.29 -1.56
C HIS A 85 12.90 -6.29 -2.51
N MET A 86 11.62 -6.58 -2.31
CA MET A 86 10.84 -7.48 -3.18
C MET A 86 10.05 -6.74 -4.26
N SER A 87 10.12 -5.43 -4.30
CA SER A 87 9.36 -4.62 -5.25
C SER A 87 9.88 -4.74 -6.68
N GLY A 88 8.98 -4.54 -7.63
CA GLY A 88 9.29 -4.32 -9.03
C GLY A 88 9.35 -2.83 -9.39
N ARG A 89 9.80 -2.51 -10.59
CA ARG A 89 9.79 -1.11 -11.09
C ARG A 89 8.38 -0.50 -11.09
N SER A 90 7.33 -1.31 -11.29
CA SER A 90 5.94 -0.87 -11.23
C SER A 90 5.53 -0.29 -9.88
N ASN A 91 6.06 -0.84 -8.76
CA ASN A 91 5.83 -0.29 -7.42
C ASN A 91 6.37 1.14 -7.34
N VAL A 92 7.62 1.35 -7.78
CA VAL A 92 8.29 2.66 -7.77
C VAL A 92 7.53 3.66 -8.63
N ILE A 93 7.20 3.30 -9.87
CA ILE A 93 6.48 4.17 -10.82
C ILE A 93 5.11 4.56 -10.23
N HIS A 94 4.37 3.59 -9.70
CA HIS A 94 3.06 3.84 -9.12
C HIS A 94 3.16 4.78 -7.91
N TRP A 95 4.08 4.51 -6.99
CA TRP A 95 4.27 5.33 -5.80
C TRP A 95 4.66 6.77 -6.17
N LEU A 96 5.62 6.95 -7.08
CA LEU A 96 6.03 8.27 -7.56
C LEU A 96 4.84 9.06 -8.13
N LYS A 97 4.10 8.47 -9.06
CA LYS A 97 2.93 9.10 -9.68
C LYS A 97 1.86 9.48 -8.65
N ARG A 98 1.56 8.57 -7.73
CA ARG A 98 0.55 8.80 -6.69
C ARG A 98 0.92 9.94 -5.74
N ASN A 99 2.22 10.15 -5.51
CA ASN A 99 2.74 11.22 -4.66
C ASN A 99 3.16 12.49 -5.43
N GLY A 100 2.74 12.64 -6.68
CA GLY A 100 2.94 13.85 -7.48
C GLY A 100 4.37 14.03 -8.03
N TYR A 101 5.15 12.95 -8.05
CA TYR A 101 6.47 12.95 -8.68
C TYR A 101 6.39 12.47 -10.13
N GLU A 102 7.22 13.09 -10.99
CA GLU A 102 7.43 12.57 -12.34
C GLU A 102 8.31 11.32 -12.29
N ALA A 103 7.79 10.21 -12.82
CA ALA A 103 8.47 8.92 -12.82
C ALA A 103 9.44 8.81 -14.02
N VAL A 104 10.47 9.69 -14.07
CA VAL A 104 11.51 9.64 -15.09
C VAL A 104 12.40 8.41 -14.89
N ASP A 105 12.91 7.85 -15.97
CA ASP A 105 13.63 6.57 -15.96
C ASP A 105 14.83 6.53 -15.01
N ASP A 106 15.61 7.61 -14.95
CA ASP A 106 16.77 7.72 -14.05
C ASP A 106 16.35 7.69 -12.57
N LEU A 107 15.27 8.41 -12.19
CA LEU A 107 14.75 8.40 -10.84
C LEU A 107 14.19 7.02 -10.48
N VAL A 108 13.44 6.42 -11.40
CA VAL A 108 12.90 5.07 -11.21
C VAL A 108 14.02 4.03 -11.04
N ALA A 109 15.10 4.13 -11.81
CA ALA A 109 16.25 3.25 -11.68
C ALA A 109 16.94 3.44 -10.31
N HIS A 110 17.25 4.69 -9.94
CA HIS A 110 17.84 5.02 -8.65
C HIS A 110 17.00 4.46 -7.48
N MET A 111 15.71 4.76 -7.45
CA MET A 111 14.80 4.29 -6.40
C MET A 111 14.70 2.76 -6.35
N PHE A 112 14.73 2.12 -7.52
CA PHE A 112 14.72 0.67 -7.60
C PHE A 112 15.99 0.06 -6.99
N ASP A 113 17.16 0.63 -7.27
CA ASP A 113 18.44 0.17 -6.73
C ASP A 113 18.50 0.38 -5.21
N VAL A 114 18.07 1.54 -4.72
CA VAL A 114 17.94 1.81 -3.27
C VAL A 114 17.02 0.79 -2.63
N ALA A 115 15.85 0.53 -3.21
CA ALA A 115 14.91 -0.46 -2.68
C ALA A 115 15.51 -1.88 -2.63
N LYS A 116 16.29 -2.27 -3.66
CA LYS A 116 16.97 -3.58 -3.72
C LYS A 116 18.07 -3.74 -2.69
N SER A 117 18.69 -2.68 -2.24
CA SER A 117 19.70 -2.70 -1.19
C SER A 117 19.10 -2.91 0.22
N GLN A 118 17.80 -2.69 0.39
CA GLN A 118 17.10 -2.88 1.65
C GLN A 118 16.88 -4.38 1.96
N ARG A 119 16.50 -4.68 3.21
CA ARG A 119 16.06 -6.01 3.64
C ARG A 119 14.58 -6.06 4.08
N ARG A 120 13.89 -4.92 3.99
CA ARG A 120 12.50 -4.72 4.38
C ARG A 120 11.80 -3.72 3.43
N MET A 121 10.54 -3.45 3.67
CA MET A 121 9.86 -2.30 3.07
C MET A 121 10.48 -1.01 3.57
N MET A 122 10.64 -0.04 2.68
CA MET A 122 11.06 1.31 3.02
C MET A 122 9.95 2.06 3.76
N THR A 123 10.33 2.90 4.70
CA THR A 123 9.39 3.87 5.27
C THR A 123 9.12 4.99 4.28
N GLU A 124 8.04 5.76 4.47
CA GLU A 124 7.76 6.93 3.63
C GLU A 124 8.91 7.95 3.68
N GLU A 125 9.51 8.17 4.84
CA GLU A 125 10.66 9.05 5.04
C GLU A 125 11.86 8.58 4.20
N GLU A 126 12.22 7.29 4.27
CA GLU A 126 13.31 6.72 3.47
C GLU A 126 13.08 6.83 1.96
N VAL A 127 11.82 6.74 1.51
CA VAL A 127 11.48 6.95 0.09
C VAL A 127 11.68 8.42 -0.30
N HIS A 128 11.25 9.37 0.54
CA HIS A 128 11.45 10.79 0.30
C HIS A 128 12.93 11.20 0.36
N ASP A 129 13.71 10.62 1.27
CA ASP A 129 15.15 10.86 1.37
C ASP A 129 15.87 10.40 0.10
N ALA A 130 15.59 9.20 -0.39
CA ALA A 130 16.17 8.69 -1.63
C ALA A 130 15.85 9.58 -2.85
N ILE A 131 14.64 10.15 -2.92
CA ILE A 131 14.28 11.12 -3.97
C ILE A 131 15.09 12.41 -3.81
N SER A 132 15.26 12.87 -2.59
CA SER A 132 16.00 14.11 -2.27
C SER A 132 17.48 13.95 -2.61
N GLU A 133 18.10 12.82 -2.27
CA GLU A 133 19.48 12.47 -2.62
C GLU A 133 19.68 12.46 -4.14
N PHE A 134 18.76 11.82 -4.89
CA PHE A 134 18.82 11.82 -6.35
C PHE A 134 18.78 13.23 -6.96
N ARG A 135 17.95 14.12 -6.39
CA ARG A 135 17.83 15.50 -6.86
C ARG A 135 19.06 16.33 -6.54
N ALA A 136 19.69 16.09 -5.39
CA ALA A 136 20.91 16.82 -4.98
C ALA A 136 22.14 16.40 -5.78
N ALA A 137 22.13 15.22 -6.38
CA ALA A 137 23.24 14.68 -7.21
C ALA A 137 23.19 15.13 -8.69
N LYS A 138 22.13 15.87 -9.08
CA LYS A 138 21.97 16.43 -10.44
C LYS A 138 22.21 17.93 -10.46
#